data_443f3a0aee18fb516d889207fd87487c
#
_entry.id   443f3a0aee18fb516d889207fd87487c
#
_cell.length_a   1.000
_cell.length_b   1.000
_cell.length_c   1.000
_cell.angle_alpha   90.00
_cell.angle_beta   90.00
_cell.angle_gamma   90.00
#
_symmetry.space_group_name_H-M   'P 1'
#
loop_
_entity.id
_entity.type
_entity.pdbx_description
1 polymer ?
#
loop_
_entity_poly.entity_id
_entity_poly.type
_entity_poly.pdbx_seq_one_letter_code
_entity_poly.pdbx_strand_id
1 'polypeptide(L)'
;YTLENTPEALETICREIRGFITRHGIQPKEILNINVNLPGRINPVTGHSYSLFNFFGDRPLSEILSSKLALRVSIDNDTRGMAFGEFTAGCTKDMEVNSVLYVNISWGLGLGIIQDKQIYFGKSGFSGEVGHISVFDNQILCHCGKKGCLETEVSGQAMCRKLQERIRAGESSVLSPIVMGGQELRMADILEA
;
A
#
# COMPACT_ATOMS: atom_id res chain seq x y z
N TYR A 1 -4.41 11.97 -3.58
CA TYR A 1 -3.15 12.47 -2.99
C TYR A 1 -2.07 11.43 -3.26
N THR A 2 -1.09 11.78 -4.08
CA THR A 2 0.05 10.87 -4.35
C THR A 2 1.08 11.08 -3.24
N LEU A 3 1.43 10.01 -2.53
CA LEU A 3 2.45 10.06 -1.50
C LEU A 3 3.83 10.07 -2.16
N GLU A 4 4.52 11.19 -2.08
CA GLU A 4 5.86 11.36 -2.64
C GLU A 4 6.94 10.84 -1.68
N ASN A 5 8.03 10.28 -2.24
CA ASN A 5 9.17 9.82 -1.45
C ASN A 5 10.14 10.96 -1.16
N THR A 6 9.68 11.97 -0.40
CA THR A 6 10.43 13.18 -0.06
C THR A 6 10.43 13.46 1.45
N PRO A 7 11.45 14.18 1.97
CA PRO A 7 11.46 14.62 3.36
C PRO A 7 10.24 15.48 3.73
N GLU A 8 9.76 16.31 2.80
CA GLU A 8 8.62 17.21 2.99
C GLU A 8 7.31 16.41 3.15
N ALA A 9 7.15 15.33 2.38
CA ALA A 9 6.00 14.42 2.52
C ALA A 9 6.02 13.73 3.90
N LEU A 10 7.19 13.29 4.37
CA LEU A 10 7.32 12.71 5.70
C LEU A 10 6.99 13.71 6.83
N GLU A 11 7.47 14.96 6.70
CA GLU A 11 7.11 16.03 7.66
C GLU A 11 5.62 16.34 7.63
N THR A 12 4.99 16.26 6.46
CA THR A 12 3.54 16.44 6.33
C THR A 12 2.79 15.34 7.10
N ILE A 13 3.21 14.07 6.98
CA ILE A 13 2.63 12.96 7.76
C ILE A 13 2.77 13.25 9.26
N CYS A 14 3.96 13.62 9.71
CA CYS A 14 4.19 13.94 11.12
C CYS A 14 3.32 15.11 11.61
N ARG A 15 3.15 16.14 10.78
CA ARG A 15 2.29 17.30 11.09
C ARG A 15 0.83 16.90 11.20
N GLU A 16 0.33 16.07 10.28
CA GLU A 16 -1.06 15.59 10.32
C GLU A 16 -1.34 14.71 11.56
N ILE A 17 -0.39 13.83 11.91
CA ILE A 17 -0.50 13.02 13.14
C ILE A 17 -0.57 13.93 14.38
N ARG A 18 0.34 14.91 14.52
CA ARG A 18 0.30 15.86 15.64
C ARG A 18 -1.00 16.68 15.64
N GLY A 19 -1.42 17.13 14.46
CA GLY A 19 -2.68 17.86 14.29
C GLY A 19 -3.90 17.04 14.71
N PHE A 20 -3.93 15.76 14.38
CA PHE A 20 -4.98 14.83 14.82
C PHE A 20 -5.00 14.70 16.35
N ILE A 21 -3.84 14.40 16.95
CA ILE A 21 -3.71 14.26 18.42
C ILE A 21 -4.21 15.53 19.14
N THR A 22 -3.77 16.71 18.64
CA THR A 22 -4.15 17.99 19.23
C THR A 22 -5.65 18.30 19.07
N ARG A 23 -6.20 18.09 17.86
CA ARG A 23 -7.63 18.35 17.59
C ARG A 23 -8.57 17.49 18.44
N HIS A 24 -8.14 16.29 18.81
CA HIS A 24 -8.94 15.38 19.62
C HIS A 24 -8.60 15.44 21.13
N GLY A 25 -7.71 16.33 21.54
CA GLY A 25 -7.34 16.51 22.94
C GLY A 25 -6.65 15.31 23.59
N ILE A 26 -6.09 14.40 22.78
CA ILE A 26 -5.45 13.17 23.24
C ILE A 26 -4.12 13.53 23.93
N GLN A 27 -3.94 13.05 25.17
CA GLN A 27 -2.68 13.29 25.87
C GLN A 27 -1.61 12.29 25.39
N PRO A 28 -0.36 12.71 25.18
CA PRO A 28 0.71 11.81 24.74
C PRO A 28 0.88 10.56 25.60
N LYS A 29 0.63 10.66 26.91
CA LYS A 29 0.69 9.52 27.86
C LYS A 29 -0.40 8.47 27.67
N GLU A 30 -1.46 8.81 26.93
CA GLU A 30 -2.58 7.91 26.61
C GLU A 30 -2.32 7.11 25.33
N ILE A 31 -1.28 7.50 24.56
CA ILE A 31 -0.92 6.87 23.31
C ILE A 31 0.09 5.74 23.59
N LEU A 32 -0.34 4.50 23.43
CA LEU A 32 0.54 3.33 23.61
C LEU A 32 1.51 3.17 22.43
N ASN A 33 1.03 3.37 21.21
CA ASN A 33 1.78 3.26 19.98
C ASN A 33 1.03 3.93 18.84
N ILE A 34 1.78 4.41 17.84
CA ILE A 34 1.25 4.82 16.54
C ILE A 34 1.74 3.80 15.53
N ASN A 35 0.82 3.13 14.82
CA ASN A 35 1.20 2.28 13.70
C ASN A 35 0.96 3.02 12.38
N VAL A 36 1.99 3.11 11.55
CA VAL A 36 1.93 3.76 10.24
C VAL A 36 2.05 2.70 9.15
N ASN A 37 0.95 2.45 8.44
CA ASN A 37 0.95 1.53 7.31
C ASN A 37 1.33 2.27 6.03
N LEU A 38 2.31 1.75 5.32
CA LEU A 38 2.90 2.35 4.13
C LEU A 38 2.88 1.38 2.96
N PRO A 39 2.73 1.86 1.73
CA PRO A 39 2.85 1.00 0.55
C PRO A 39 4.30 0.53 0.34
N GLY A 40 4.44 -0.62 -0.31
CA GLY A 40 5.71 -1.20 -0.69
C GLY A 40 6.33 -2.11 0.38
N ARG A 41 7.65 -2.36 0.25
CA ARG A 41 8.35 -3.34 1.09
C ARG A 41 8.73 -2.76 2.43
N ILE A 42 8.06 -3.21 3.47
CA ILE A 42 8.26 -2.80 4.87
C ILE A 42 8.62 -4.02 5.70
N ASN A 43 9.70 -3.92 6.47
CA ASN A 43 10.01 -4.91 7.50
C ASN A 43 9.56 -4.36 8.87
N PRO A 44 8.46 -4.85 9.44
CA PRO A 44 7.93 -4.31 10.70
C PRO A 44 8.79 -4.69 11.91
N VAL A 45 9.56 -5.78 11.82
CA VAL A 45 10.43 -6.24 12.92
C VAL A 45 11.63 -5.32 13.09
N THR A 46 12.26 -4.94 11.97
CA THR A 46 13.43 -4.04 11.98
C THR A 46 13.07 -2.57 11.86
N GLY A 47 11.80 -2.25 11.56
CA GLY A 47 11.33 -0.89 11.39
C GLY A 47 11.83 -0.19 10.12
N HIS A 48 12.29 -0.96 9.11
CA HIS A 48 12.82 -0.41 7.86
C HIS A 48 11.76 -0.38 6.76
N SER A 49 11.75 0.73 6.03
CA SER A 49 11.06 0.86 4.74
C SER A 49 12.10 0.81 3.62
N TYR A 50 11.85 -0.04 2.62
CA TYR A 50 12.75 -0.22 1.46
C TYR A 50 12.21 0.42 0.18
N SER A 51 10.98 0.89 0.20
CA SER A 51 10.33 1.49 -0.97
C SER A 51 10.05 2.98 -0.79
N LEU A 52 9.62 3.39 0.40
CA LEU A 52 9.19 4.75 0.69
C LEU A 52 9.93 5.30 1.92
N PHE A 53 10.37 6.57 1.87
CA PHE A 53 11.13 7.23 2.93
C PHE A 53 12.42 6.49 3.32
N ASN A 54 13.09 5.91 2.32
CA ASN A 54 14.30 5.11 2.47
C ASN A 54 15.63 5.91 2.33
N PHE A 55 15.54 7.23 2.43
CA PHE A 55 16.68 8.15 2.26
C PHE A 55 17.45 8.45 3.56
N PHE A 56 17.19 7.74 4.65
CA PHE A 56 17.88 7.92 5.93
C PHE A 56 19.05 6.94 6.15
N GLY A 57 19.52 6.27 5.11
CA GLY A 57 20.57 5.26 5.21
C GLY A 57 20.07 4.02 5.98
N ASP A 58 20.93 3.52 6.88
CA ASP A 58 20.63 2.30 7.65
C ASP A 58 19.76 2.54 8.90
N ARG A 59 19.19 3.75 9.05
CA ARG A 59 18.33 4.05 10.20
C ARG A 59 16.90 3.57 9.95
N PRO A 60 16.31 2.83 10.90
CA PRO A 60 14.91 2.42 10.81
C PRO A 60 13.96 3.60 10.69
N LEU A 61 13.02 3.56 9.75
CA LEU A 61 12.00 4.62 9.61
C LEU A 61 11.14 4.75 10.86
N SER A 62 10.85 3.65 11.56
CA SER A 62 10.13 3.66 12.82
C SER A 62 10.85 4.49 13.91
N GLU A 63 12.17 4.44 13.98
CA GLU A 63 12.96 5.27 14.91
C GLU A 63 12.95 6.74 14.50
N ILE A 64 13.05 7.03 13.20
CA ILE A 64 12.96 8.40 12.67
C ILE A 64 11.61 9.01 13.04
N LEU A 65 10.53 8.30 12.77
CA LEU A 65 9.17 8.75 13.11
C LEU A 65 8.98 8.90 14.62
N SER A 66 9.49 7.93 15.41
CA SER A 66 9.41 8.00 16.87
C SER A 66 10.14 9.23 17.42
N SER A 67 11.33 9.53 16.89
CA SER A 67 12.10 10.71 17.26
C SER A 67 11.37 12.01 16.89
N LYS A 68 10.78 12.07 15.68
CA LYS A 68 10.05 13.24 15.19
C LYS A 68 8.76 13.50 15.97
N LEU A 69 8.05 12.47 16.36
CA LEU A 69 6.76 12.56 17.06
C LEU A 69 6.89 12.58 18.59
N ALA A 70 8.06 12.22 19.13
CA ALA A 70 8.30 11.98 20.54
C ALA A 70 7.31 10.95 21.14
N LEU A 71 6.91 9.96 20.34
CA LEU A 71 5.98 8.88 20.65
C LEU A 71 6.51 7.58 20.06
N ARG A 72 6.10 6.46 20.63
CA ARG A 72 6.42 5.16 20.05
C ARG A 72 5.72 4.99 18.71
N VAL A 73 6.47 4.67 17.66
CA VAL A 73 5.95 4.43 16.31
C VAL A 73 6.42 3.07 15.81
N SER A 74 5.51 2.30 15.28
CA SER A 74 5.77 1.11 14.47
C SER A 74 5.31 1.37 13.03
N ILE A 75 5.89 0.63 12.09
CA ILE A 75 5.49 0.69 10.68
C ILE A 75 5.15 -0.70 10.17
N ASP A 76 4.23 -0.78 9.23
CA ASP A 76 3.91 -2.02 8.53
C ASP A 76 3.49 -1.74 7.08
N ASN A 77 3.35 -2.79 6.29
CA ASN A 77 2.80 -2.70 4.93
C ASN A 77 1.28 -2.43 4.99
N ASP A 78 0.79 -1.62 4.07
CA ASP A 78 -0.62 -1.21 3.97
C ASP A 78 -1.57 -2.41 3.78
N THR A 79 -1.24 -3.33 2.87
CA THR A 79 -2.06 -4.52 2.61
C THR A 79 -2.12 -5.47 3.82
N ARG A 80 -1.02 -5.60 4.57
CA ARG A 80 -1.03 -6.36 5.83
C ARG A 80 -1.93 -5.69 6.89
N GLY A 81 -1.86 -4.36 7.00
CA GLY A 81 -2.74 -3.61 7.88
C GLY A 81 -4.22 -3.79 7.51
N MET A 82 -4.55 -3.73 6.22
CA MET A 82 -5.91 -4.00 5.71
C MET A 82 -6.35 -5.43 6.02
N ALA A 83 -5.48 -6.43 5.77
CA ALA A 83 -5.79 -7.84 6.06
C ALA A 83 -6.08 -8.07 7.55
N PHE A 84 -5.31 -7.44 8.43
CA PHE A 84 -5.54 -7.52 9.87
C PHE A 84 -6.85 -6.86 10.29
N GLY A 85 -7.15 -5.69 9.76
CA GLY A 85 -8.40 -4.98 10.01
C GLY A 85 -9.60 -5.79 9.55
N GLU A 86 -9.56 -6.38 8.36
CA GLU A 86 -10.61 -7.22 7.82
C GLU A 86 -10.79 -8.51 8.63
N PHE A 87 -9.69 -9.11 9.07
CA PHE A 87 -9.74 -10.31 9.91
C PHE A 87 -10.33 -10.04 11.30
N THR A 88 -9.99 -8.91 11.92
CA THR A 88 -10.39 -8.62 13.32
C THR A 88 -11.73 -7.90 13.44
N ALA A 89 -12.10 -7.09 12.47
CA ALA A 89 -13.26 -6.20 12.53
C ALA A 89 -14.14 -6.23 11.27
N GLY A 90 -13.67 -6.84 10.20
CA GLY A 90 -14.37 -6.94 8.91
C GLY A 90 -15.26 -8.16 8.78
N CYS A 91 -15.39 -8.67 7.54
CA CYS A 91 -16.33 -9.75 7.19
C CYS A 91 -15.98 -11.10 7.83
N THR A 92 -14.76 -11.30 8.28
CA THR A 92 -14.34 -12.58 8.89
C THR A 92 -14.41 -12.61 10.42
N LYS A 93 -14.72 -11.48 11.07
CA LYS A 93 -14.66 -11.35 12.54
C LYS A 93 -15.53 -12.35 13.30
N ASP A 94 -16.70 -12.68 12.73
CA ASP A 94 -17.67 -13.60 13.33
C ASP A 94 -17.57 -15.03 12.75
N MET A 95 -16.54 -15.31 11.93
CA MET A 95 -16.29 -16.61 11.33
C MET A 95 -15.25 -17.39 12.16
N GLU A 96 -15.46 -18.69 12.31
CA GLU A 96 -14.45 -19.59 12.91
C GLU A 96 -13.39 -19.96 11.88
N VAL A 97 -12.61 -18.96 11.43
CA VAL A 97 -11.51 -19.15 10.49
C VAL A 97 -10.17 -18.94 11.18
N ASN A 98 -9.19 -19.77 10.84
CA ASN A 98 -7.83 -19.66 11.37
C ASN A 98 -6.87 -19.02 10.37
N SER A 99 -7.20 -19.08 9.07
CA SER A 99 -6.33 -18.60 8.00
C SER A 99 -7.13 -17.83 6.97
N VAL A 100 -6.59 -16.71 6.52
CA VAL A 100 -7.19 -15.82 5.52
C VAL A 100 -6.12 -15.38 4.54
N LEU A 101 -6.44 -15.37 3.27
CA LEU A 101 -5.71 -14.68 2.22
C LEU A 101 -6.49 -13.44 1.82
N TYR A 102 -5.95 -12.28 2.11
CA TYR A 102 -6.54 -10.99 1.73
C TYR A 102 -5.82 -10.46 0.49
N VAL A 103 -6.52 -10.47 -0.64
CA VAL A 103 -5.99 -9.95 -1.91
C VAL A 103 -6.44 -8.51 -2.08
N ASN A 104 -5.49 -7.59 -2.10
CA ASN A 104 -5.74 -6.17 -2.34
C ASN A 104 -5.44 -5.84 -3.81
N ILE A 105 -6.50 -5.67 -4.61
CA ILE A 105 -6.41 -5.17 -5.99
C ILE A 105 -6.79 -3.70 -5.95
N SER A 106 -5.78 -2.84 -5.79
CA SER A 106 -5.92 -1.39 -5.81
C SER A 106 -5.03 -0.81 -6.91
N TRP A 107 -4.37 0.31 -6.70
CA TRP A 107 -3.38 0.83 -7.67
C TRP A 107 -2.28 -0.19 -7.99
N GLY A 108 -1.81 -0.94 -6.98
CA GLY A 108 -0.94 -2.10 -7.10
C GLY A 108 -1.69 -3.41 -6.83
N LEU A 109 -0.92 -4.47 -6.57
CA LEU A 109 -1.42 -5.79 -6.16
C LEU A 109 -0.69 -6.25 -4.90
N GLY A 110 -1.40 -6.39 -3.80
CA GLY A 110 -0.88 -6.87 -2.54
C GLY A 110 -1.58 -8.14 -2.05
N LEU A 111 -0.93 -8.87 -1.16
CA LEU A 111 -1.49 -10.03 -0.48
C LEU A 111 -1.15 -9.97 1.02
N GLY A 112 -2.17 -9.90 1.86
CA GLY A 112 -2.05 -10.12 3.30
C GLY A 112 -2.34 -11.58 3.63
N ILE A 113 -1.51 -12.19 4.46
CA ILE A 113 -1.64 -13.58 4.87
C ILE A 113 -1.87 -13.63 6.38
N ILE A 114 -3.00 -14.17 6.78
CA ILE A 114 -3.27 -14.52 8.18
C ILE A 114 -3.16 -16.04 8.27
N GLN A 115 -2.36 -16.54 9.18
CA GLN A 115 -2.20 -17.95 9.48
C GLN A 115 -2.25 -18.16 10.99
N ASP A 116 -3.03 -19.12 11.45
CA ASP A 116 -3.25 -19.37 12.88
C ASP A 116 -3.65 -18.11 13.66
N LYS A 117 -4.55 -17.32 13.06
CA LYS A 117 -5.06 -16.03 13.58
C LYS A 117 -4.01 -14.94 13.74
N GLN A 118 -2.84 -15.07 13.14
CA GLN A 118 -1.75 -14.10 13.19
C GLN A 118 -1.31 -13.68 11.77
N ILE A 119 -0.83 -12.45 11.64
CA ILE A 119 -0.20 -12.01 10.40
C ILE A 119 1.06 -12.85 10.16
N TYR A 120 1.14 -13.45 8.99
CA TYR A 120 2.31 -14.18 8.55
C TYR A 120 3.29 -13.23 7.85
N PHE A 121 4.44 -12.98 8.48
CA PHE A 121 5.47 -12.09 7.95
C PHE A 121 6.48 -12.78 7.04
N GLY A 122 6.53 -14.11 7.07
CA GLY A 122 7.60 -14.87 6.43
C GLY A 122 8.95 -14.69 7.12
N LYS A 123 9.99 -15.32 6.56
CA LYS A 123 11.35 -15.32 7.17
C LYS A 123 11.99 -13.93 7.22
N SER A 124 11.76 -13.09 6.20
CA SER A 124 12.41 -11.79 6.02
C SER A 124 11.47 -10.60 6.19
N GLY A 125 10.22 -10.83 6.61
CA GLY A 125 9.23 -9.77 6.78
C GLY A 125 8.54 -9.33 5.48
N PHE A 126 8.70 -10.06 4.37
CA PHE A 126 8.18 -9.70 3.04
C PHE A 126 7.24 -10.77 2.47
N SER A 127 6.46 -11.45 3.33
CA SER A 127 5.40 -12.34 2.83
C SER A 127 4.34 -11.53 2.06
N GLY A 128 3.71 -12.16 1.08
CA GLY A 128 2.61 -11.52 0.36
C GLY A 128 3.02 -10.67 -0.85
N GLU A 129 4.30 -10.62 -1.21
CA GLU A 129 4.79 -9.90 -2.40
C GLU A 129 4.41 -10.61 -3.73
N VAL A 130 3.18 -11.13 -3.82
CA VAL A 130 2.67 -11.92 -4.96
C VAL A 130 2.64 -11.10 -6.26
N GLY A 131 2.39 -9.80 -6.16
CA GLY A 131 2.39 -8.88 -7.30
C GLY A 131 3.70 -8.88 -8.07
N HIS A 132 4.81 -9.22 -7.40
CA HIS A 132 6.14 -9.19 -7.98
C HIS A 132 6.69 -10.57 -8.42
N ILE A 133 5.82 -11.58 -8.49
CA ILE A 133 6.15 -12.86 -9.13
C ILE A 133 6.09 -12.66 -10.66
N SER A 134 7.18 -12.99 -11.37
CA SER A 134 7.21 -12.92 -12.82
C SER A 134 6.48 -14.14 -13.40
N VAL A 135 5.25 -13.93 -13.85
CA VAL A 135 4.37 -14.98 -14.41
C VAL A 135 4.01 -14.74 -15.87
N PHE A 136 4.32 -13.56 -16.40
CA PHE A 136 4.06 -13.20 -17.79
C PHE A 136 5.35 -13.05 -18.57
N ASP A 137 5.33 -13.53 -19.81
CA ASP A 137 6.41 -13.28 -20.78
C ASP A 137 6.11 -11.99 -21.57
N ASN A 138 6.18 -10.85 -20.87
CA ASN A 138 6.00 -9.53 -21.46
C ASN A 138 7.18 -8.60 -21.10
N GLN A 139 7.29 -7.48 -21.84
CA GLN A 139 8.38 -6.52 -21.63
C GLN A 139 8.00 -5.35 -20.73
N ILE A 140 6.87 -5.44 -20.01
CA ILE A 140 6.40 -4.38 -19.13
C ILE A 140 7.28 -4.34 -17.88
N LEU A 141 7.93 -3.20 -17.69
CA LEU A 141 8.79 -2.99 -16.52
C LEU A 141 7.93 -2.70 -15.28
N CYS A 142 8.07 -3.53 -14.28
CA CYS A 142 7.48 -3.30 -12.96
C CYS A 142 8.35 -2.31 -12.16
N HIS A 143 7.73 -1.53 -11.28
CA HIS A 143 8.45 -0.62 -10.37
C HIS A 143 9.48 -1.34 -9.48
N CYS A 144 9.37 -2.64 -9.28
CA CYS A 144 10.37 -3.46 -8.58
C CYS A 144 11.63 -3.74 -9.39
N GLY A 145 11.71 -3.28 -10.65
CA GLY A 145 12.85 -3.46 -11.57
C GLY A 145 12.79 -4.73 -12.41
N LYS A 146 11.81 -5.62 -12.20
CA LYS A 146 11.62 -6.85 -13.00
C LYS A 146 10.61 -6.64 -14.11
N LYS A 147 10.59 -7.55 -15.08
CA LYS A 147 9.58 -7.63 -16.13
C LYS A 147 8.66 -8.83 -15.89
N GLY A 148 7.44 -8.77 -16.42
CA GLY A 148 6.49 -9.86 -16.38
C GLY A 148 5.87 -10.11 -15.01
N CYS A 149 5.94 -9.16 -14.09
CA CYS A 149 5.31 -9.26 -12.79
C CYS A 149 3.78 -9.35 -12.89
N LEU A 150 3.16 -10.15 -12.01
CA LEU A 150 1.70 -10.31 -11.94
C LEU A 150 0.99 -8.94 -11.84
N GLU A 151 1.50 -8.04 -11.02
CA GLU A 151 0.97 -6.70 -10.82
C GLU A 151 0.85 -5.89 -12.12
N THR A 152 1.80 -6.05 -13.06
CA THR A 152 1.78 -5.31 -14.33
C THR A 152 0.62 -5.67 -15.24
N GLU A 153 -0.13 -6.72 -14.92
CA GLU A 153 -1.26 -7.20 -15.72
C GLU A 153 -2.60 -7.19 -14.99
N VAL A 154 -2.61 -7.22 -13.64
CA VAL A 154 -3.84 -7.39 -12.86
C VAL A 154 -4.11 -6.30 -11.82
N SER A 155 -3.27 -5.28 -11.72
CA SER A 155 -3.48 -4.13 -10.83
C SER A 155 -4.43 -3.08 -11.44
N GLY A 156 -4.89 -2.14 -10.62
CA GLY A 156 -5.65 -0.99 -11.08
C GLY A 156 -4.89 -0.14 -12.09
N GLN A 157 -3.56 0.01 -11.90
CA GLN A 157 -2.70 0.67 -12.89
C GLN A 157 -2.72 -0.08 -14.24
N ALA A 158 -2.63 -1.41 -14.20
CA ALA A 158 -2.71 -2.23 -15.42
C ALA A 158 -4.08 -2.10 -16.09
N MET A 159 -5.16 -2.04 -15.31
CA MET A 159 -6.51 -1.85 -15.82
C MET A 159 -6.65 -0.50 -16.54
N CYS A 160 -6.20 0.59 -15.91
CA CYS A 160 -6.20 1.92 -16.54
C CYS A 160 -5.40 1.92 -17.85
N ARG A 161 -4.19 1.37 -17.85
CA ARG A 161 -3.33 1.26 -19.04
C ARG A 161 -4.01 0.50 -20.17
N LYS A 162 -4.52 -0.70 -19.89
CA LYS A 162 -5.16 -1.56 -20.88
C LYS A 162 -6.41 -0.89 -21.50
N LEU A 163 -7.22 -0.24 -20.67
CA LEU A 163 -8.41 0.46 -21.15
C LEU A 163 -8.03 1.65 -22.03
N GLN A 164 -7.03 2.44 -21.63
CA GLN A 164 -6.51 3.54 -22.46
C GLN A 164 -5.97 3.03 -23.82
N GLU A 165 -5.21 1.94 -23.82
CA GLU A 165 -4.68 1.32 -25.06
C GLU A 165 -5.81 0.90 -26.00
N ARG A 166 -6.87 0.24 -25.49
CA ARG A 166 -8.01 -0.20 -26.27
C ARG A 166 -8.81 0.98 -26.85
N ILE A 167 -9.07 2.02 -26.04
CA ILE A 167 -9.77 3.21 -26.51
C ILE A 167 -8.95 3.93 -27.60
N ARG A 168 -7.63 4.06 -27.42
CA ARG A 168 -6.75 4.66 -28.43
C ARG A 168 -6.66 3.82 -29.70
N ALA A 169 -6.87 2.51 -29.61
CA ALA A 169 -6.98 1.61 -30.74
C ALA A 169 -8.35 1.68 -31.47
N GLY A 170 -9.29 2.51 -30.98
CA GLY A 170 -10.58 2.76 -31.65
C GLY A 170 -11.78 2.03 -31.02
N GLU A 171 -11.59 1.35 -29.87
CA GLU A 171 -12.72 0.75 -29.16
C GLU A 171 -13.56 1.82 -28.45
N SER A 172 -14.88 1.68 -28.51
CA SER A 172 -15.80 2.60 -27.86
C SER A 172 -15.97 2.29 -26.36
N SER A 173 -15.97 3.34 -25.54
CA SER A 173 -16.26 3.29 -24.12
C SER A 173 -16.91 4.60 -23.68
N VAL A 174 -17.70 4.59 -22.60
CA VAL A 174 -18.19 5.79 -21.94
C VAL A 174 -17.05 6.68 -21.46
N LEU A 175 -15.86 6.12 -21.27
CA LEU A 175 -14.64 6.81 -20.86
C LEU A 175 -13.81 7.36 -22.03
N SER A 176 -14.24 7.13 -23.28
CA SER A 176 -13.52 7.64 -24.47
C SER A 176 -13.31 9.15 -24.44
N PRO A 177 -14.26 10.00 -23.98
CA PRO A 177 -14.02 11.45 -23.89
C PRO A 177 -12.86 11.84 -22.98
N ILE A 178 -12.66 11.13 -21.86
CA ILE A 178 -11.56 11.36 -20.92
C ILE A 178 -10.23 11.04 -21.60
N VAL A 179 -10.12 9.84 -22.18
CA VAL A 179 -8.88 9.34 -22.80
C VAL A 179 -8.52 10.15 -24.05
N MET A 180 -9.49 10.44 -24.93
CA MET A 180 -9.27 11.19 -26.16
C MET A 180 -9.06 12.69 -25.89
N GLY A 181 -9.58 13.21 -24.78
CA GLY A 181 -9.32 14.56 -24.28
C GLY A 181 -7.93 14.75 -23.67
N GLY A 182 -7.10 13.70 -23.61
CA GLY A 182 -5.74 13.75 -23.08
C GLY A 182 -5.67 13.80 -21.54
N GLN A 183 -6.77 13.53 -20.87
CA GLN A 183 -6.79 13.42 -19.40
C GLN A 183 -6.30 12.02 -18.96
N GLU A 184 -5.69 11.97 -17.78
CA GLU A 184 -5.27 10.71 -17.17
C GLU A 184 -6.49 9.96 -16.63
N LEU A 185 -6.64 8.71 -17.04
CA LEU A 185 -7.72 7.84 -16.55
C LEU A 185 -7.37 7.32 -15.16
N ARG A 186 -8.25 7.58 -14.19
CA ARG A 186 -8.10 7.10 -12.81
C ARG A 186 -8.92 5.83 -12.60
N MET A 187 -8.53 5.05 -11.64
CA MET A 187 -9.27 3.83 -11.26
C MET A 187 -10.71 4.14 -10.83
N ALA A 188 -10.94 5.27 -10.15
CA ALA A 188 -12.28 5.72 -9.78
C ALA A 188 -13.19 5.92 -11.01
N ASP A 189 -12.66 6.52 -12.07
CA ASP A 189 -13.40 6.76 -13.31
C ASP A 189 -13.88 5.44 -13.96
N ILE A 190 -13.10 4.35 -13.79
CA ILE A 190 -13.44 3.01 -14.30
C ILE A 190 -14.49 2.33 -13.43
N LEU A 191 -14.42 2.51 -12.10
CA LEU A 191 -15.35 1.86 -11.17
C LEU A 191 -16.73 2.54 -11.14
N GLU A 192 -16.81 3.80 -11.54
CA GLU A 192 -18.05 4.59 -11.61
C GLU A 192 -18.75 4.50 -13.00
N ALA A 193 -18.08 3.95 -14.01
CA ALA A 193 -18.57 3.82 -15.39
C ALA A 193 -19.40 2.57 -15.63
#